data_8396a7a9102fd75a980f4126d09ab10f
#
_entry.id   8396a7a9102fd75a980f4126d09ab10f
#
_cell.length_a   1.000
_cell.length_b   1.000
_cell.length_c   1.000
_cell.angle_alpha   90.00
_cell.angle_beta   90.00
_cell.angle_gamma   90.00
#
_symmetry.space_group_name_H-M   'P 1'
#
loop_
_entity.id
_entity.type
_entity.pdbx_description
1 polymer ?
#
loop_
_entity_poly.entity_id
_entity_poly.type
_entity_poly.pdbx_seq_one_letter_code
_entity_poly.pdbx_strand_id
1 'polypeptide(L)'
;MKQFSLFIHLMLSVLLFSACGGRSKTASVIEAEKAIPLRYAENLNLSATEDYTIARLRNPWDTTRILHTYVLVDKEKSLPADLPEGTLVRTPLSKAVVYSSVHCGLLPLFQECFSHCTLFNG
;
A
#
# COMPACT_ATOMS: atom_id res chain seq x y z
N MET A 1 -16.35 -55.61 -16.81
CA MET A 1 -15.17 -55.16 -16.05
C MET A 1 -14.46 -53.98 -16.69
N LYS A 2 -14.34 -53.92 -18.05
CA LYS A 2 -13.68 -52.76 -18.72
C LYS A 2 -14.43 -51.41 -18.55
N GLN A 3 -15.76 -51.44 -18.52
CA GLN A 3 -16.57 -50.24 -18.36
C GLN A 3 -16.37 -49.60 -16.98
N PHE A 4 -16.24 -50.42 -15.94
CA PHE A 4 -16.06 -49.96 -14.56
C PHE A 4 -14.70 -49.29 -14.35
N SER A 5 -13.66 -49.80 -15.04
CA SER A 5 -12.32 -49.20 -15.03
C SER A 5 -12.30 -47.79 -15.69
N LEU A 6 -13.03 -47.61 -16.77
CA LEU A 6 -13.17 -46.32 -17.45
C LEU A 6 -13.84 -45.26 -16.56
N PHE A 7 -14.91 -45.65 -15.82
CA PHE A 7 -15.56 -44.74 -14.87
C PHE A 7 -14.65 -44.31 -13.74
N ILE A 8 -13.84 -45.23 -13.21
CA ILE A 8 -12.87 -44.90 -12.14
C ILE A 8 -11.81 -43.89 -12.66
N HIS A 9 -11.29 -44.10 -13.85
CA HIS A 9 -10.29 -43.15 -14.45
C HIS A 9 -10.89 -41.77 -14.73
N LEU A 10 -12.15 -41.72 -15.19
CA LEU A 10 -12.86 -40.48 -15.43
C LEU A 10 -13.10 -39.70 -14.13
N MET A 11 -13.55 -40.42 -13.07
CA MET A 11 -13.74 -39.83 -11.75
C MET A 11 -12.44 -39.35 -11.11
N LEU A 12 -11.35 -40.08 -11.26
CA LEU A 12 -10.03 -39.71 -10.76
C LEU A 12 -9.48 -38.48 -11.50
N SER A 13 -9.74 -38.37 -12.81
CA SER A 13 -9.35 -37.20 -13.61
C SER A 13 -10.08 -35.92 -13.18
N VAL A 14 -11.37 -35.99 -12.86
CA VAL A 14 -12.16 -34.83 -12.40
C VAL A 14 -11.68 -34.32 -11.03
N LEU A 15 -11.24 -35.23 -10.14
CA LEU A 15 -10.71 -34.86 -8.82
C LEU A 15 -9.37 -34.11 -8.91
N LEU A 16 -8.58 -34.30 -9.94
CA LEU A 16 -7.29 -33.63 -10.11
C LEU A 16 -7.42 -32.18 -10.61
N PHE A 17 -8.55 -31.80 -11.21
CA PHE A 17 -8.81 -30.42 -11.66
C PHE A 17 -9.31 -29.49 -10.55
N SER A 18 -9.72 -30.00 -9.39
CA SER A 18 -10.23 -29.21 -8.26
C SER A 18 -9.12 -28.59 -7.39
N ALA A 19 -7.84 -28.86 -7.64
CA ALA A 19 -6.72 -28.42 -6.80
C ALA A 19 -6.07 -27.11 -7.24
N CYS A 20 -6.59 -26.41 -8.25
CA CYS A 20 -6.07 -25.12 -8.69
C CYS A 20 -6.92 -23.95 -8.14
N GLY A 21 -7.13 -23.94 -6.85
CA GLY A 21 -7.57 -22.77 -6.09
C GLY A 21 -6.33 -21.96 -5.68
N GLY A 22 -5.82 -21.11 -6.57
CA GLY A 22 -4.80 -20.14 -6.24
C GLY A 22 -5.29 -19.26 -5.08
N ARG A 23 -4.84 -19.57 -3.87
CA ARG A 23 -5.11 -18.78 -2.68
C ARG A 23 -4.29 -17.51 -2.82
N SER A 24 -4.91 -16.46 -3.36
CA SER A 24 -4.43 -15.10 -3.21
C SER A 24 -4.22 -14.86 -1.71
N LYS A 25 -2.99 -14.77 -1.27
CA LYS A 25 -2.63 -14.32 0.08
C LYS A 25 -2.87 -12.82 0.19
N THR A 26 -4.13 -12.40 0.10
CA THR A 26 -4.53 -11.00 0.28
C THR A 26 -5.59 -10.88 1.38
N ALA A 27 -5.59 -11.81 2.32
CA ALA A 27 -6.54 -11.78 3.43
C ALA A 27 -5.87 -12.28 4.70
N SER A 28 -4.96 -11.50 5.26
CA SER A 28 -4.62 -11.62 6.67
C SER A 28 -3.99 -10.32 7.14
N VAL A 29 -4.64 -9.74 8.05
CA VAL A 29 -4.47 -8.49 8.81
C VAL A 29 -5.36 -7.38 8.26
N ILE A 30 -6.68 -7.58 8.37
CA ILE A 30 -7.62 -6.47 8.49
C ILE A 30 -7.63 -6.13 10.00
N GLU A 31 -6.56 -5.58 10.51
CA GLU A 31 -6.69 -4.60 11.57
C GLU A 31 -7.49 -3.46 10.95
N ALA A 32 -8.53 -3.02 11.64
CA ALA A 32 -9.50 -2.11 11.08
C ALA A 32 -8.81 -0.81 10.62
N GLU A 33 -8.43 -0.73 9.36
CA GLU A 33 -7.91 0.49 8.75
C GLU A 33 -8.96 1.58 8.92
N LYS A 34 -8.65 2.57 9.75
CA LYS A 34 -9.51 3.73 9.93
C LYS A 34 -9.24 4.73 8.81
N ALA A 35 -10.20 4.92 7.92
CA ALA A 35 -10.08 5.92 6.87
C ALA A 35 -9.97 7.34 7.48
N ILE A 36 -8.99 8.12 7.01
CA ILE A 36 -8.83 9.53 7.35
C ILE A 36 -9.49 10.34 6.23
N PRO A 37 -10.61 11.04 6.50
CA PRO A 37 -11.29 11.81 5.47
C PRO A 37 -10.45 13.02 5.06
N LEU A 38 -10.21 13.17 3.75
CA LEU A 38 -9.53 14.32 3.17
C LEU A 38 -10.55 15.20 2.46
N ARG A 39 -10.53 16.50 2.76
CA ARG A 39 -11.51 17.45 2.25
C ARG A 39 -11.28 17.83 0.78
N TYR A 40 -10.03 17.89 0.34
CA TYR A 40 -9.65 18.44 -0.97
C TYR A 40 -8.82 17.49 -1.85
N ALA A 41 -8.27 16.45 -1.30
CA ALA A 41 -7.37 15.55 -2.02
C ALA A 41 -8.13 14.30 -2.50
N GLU A 42 -8.84 14.41 -3.62
CA GLU A 42 -9.69 13.34 -4.17
C GLU A 42 -8.91 12.10 -4.62
N ASN A 43 -7.67 12.28 -5.07
CA ASN A 43 -6.82 11.19 -5.53
C ASN A 43 -5.88 10.62 -4.48
N LEU A 44 -5.98 11.09 -3.23
CA LEU A 44 -5.21 10.59 -2.10
C LEU A 44 -6.15 9.95 -1.09
N ASN A 45 -5.92 8.68 -0.78
CA ASN A 45 -6.59 7.98 0.31
C ASN A 45 -5.61 7.75 1.44
N LEU A 46 -5.98 8.16 2.65
CA LEU A 46 -5.25 7.88 3.87
C LEU A 46 -6.05 6.91 4.73
N SER A 47 -5.38 5.90 5.25
CA SER A 47 -5.93 4.99 6.26
C SER A 47 -4.90 4.75 7.35
N ALA A 48 -5.32 4.83 8.59
CA ALA A 48 -4.46 4.63 9.75
C ALA A 48 -4.80 3.31 10.46
N THR A 49 -3.78 2.62 10.89
CA THR A 49 -3.81 1.53 11.87
C THR A 49 -3.15 2.01 13.17
N GLU A 50 -3.02 1.15 14.17
CA GLU A 50 -2.30 1.50 15.40
C GLU A 50 -0.80 1.72 15.16
N ASP A 51 -0.20 0.99 14.21
CA ASP A 51 1.26 0.97 14.01
C ASP A 51 1.75 1.79 12.82
N TYR A 52 0.91 2.01 11.82
CA TYR A 52 1.29 2.71 10.60
C TYR A 52 0.11 3.41 9.93
N THR A 53 0.42 4.32 9.02
CA THR A 53 -0.56 4.96 8.14
C THR A 53 -0.25 4.60 6.70
N ILE A 54 -1.27 4.27 5.93
CA ILE A 54 -1.14 3.99 4.50
C ILE A 54 -1.64 5.21 3.72
N ALA A 55 -0.83 5.67 2.78
CA ALA A 55 -1.19 6.70 1.83
C ALA A 55 -1.22 6.09 0.42
N ARG A 56 -2.42 5.98 -0.16
CA ARG A 56 -2.62 5.45 -1.52
C ARG A 56 -2.92 6.58 -2.48
N LEU A 57 -2.04 6.78 -3.46
CA LEU A 57 -2.28 7.68 -4.58
C LEU A 57 -3.03 6.95 -5.68
N ARG A 58 -4.21 7.45 -6.04
CA ARG A 58 -4.90 7.01 -7.25
C ARG A 58 -4.30 7.64 -8.49
N ASN A 59 -4.35 6.89 -9.57
CA ASN A 59 -3.99 7.44 -10.87
C ASN A 59 -5.07 8.45 -11.32
N PRO A 60 -4.72 9.74 -11.56
CA PRO A 60 -5.70 10.76 -11.95
C PRO A 60 -6.31 10.53 -13.35
N TRP A 61 -5.65 9.76 -14.21
CA TRP A 61 -6.13 9.42 -15.56
C TRP A 61 -6.92 8.11 -15.60
N ASP A 62 -6.73 7.24 -14.59
CA ASP A 62 -7.45 5.98 -14.44
C ASP A 62 -7.65 5.70 -12.95
N THR A 63 -8.74 6.19 -12.40
CA THR A 63 -9.06 6.14 -10.97
C THR A 63 -9.31 4.73 -10.43
N THR A 64 -9.39 3.72 -11.32
CA THR A 64 -9.48 2.31 -10.93
C THR A 64 -8.12 1.74 -10.51
N ARG A 65 -7.02 2.43 -10.84
CA ARG A 65 -5.64 1.99 -10.57
C ARG A 65 -4.99 2.84 -9.49
N ILE A 66 -4.26 2.18 -8.61
CA ILE A 66 -3.37 2.85 -7.65
C ILE A 66 -2.06 3.16 -8.37
N LEU A 67 -1.66 4.42 -8.34
CA LEU A 67 -0.40 4.89 -8.89
C LEU A 67 0.76 4.52 -7.97
N HIS A 68 0.59 4.75 -6.66
CA HIS A 68 1.61 4.45 -5.67
C HIS A 68 1.01 4.26 -4.28
N THR A 69 1.66 3.42 -3.46
CA THR A 69 1.32 3.21 -2.06
C THR A 69 2.54 3.53 -1.20
N TYR A 70 2.34 4.38 -0.20
CA TYR A 70 3.32 4.67 0.84
C TYR A 70 2.84 4.09 2.16
N VAL A 71 3.75 3.47 2.91
CA VAL A 71 3.51 2.98 4.27
C VAL A 71 4.31 3.85 5.22
N LEU A 72 3.61 4.68 5.98
CA LEU A 72 4.21 5.67 6.88
C LEU A 72 4.30 5.06 8.28
N VAL A 73 5.50 4.89 8.79
CA VAL A 73 5.74 4.35 10.13
C VAL A 73 6.52 5.37 10.95
N ASP A 74 6.08 5.63 12.16
CA ASP A 74 6.78 6.52 13.08
C ASP A 74 8.20 6.01 13.36
N LYS A 75 9.17 6.93 13.40
CA LYS A 75 10.57 6.61 13.72
C LYS A 75 10.75 6.10 15.14
N GLU A 76 9.90 6.53 16.06
CA GLU A 76 9.94 6.12 17.46
C GLU A 76 9.33 4.72 17.68
N LYS A 77 8.49 4.26 16.73
CA LYS A 77 7.91 2.93 16.79
C LYS A 77 8.83 1.87 16.17
N SER A 78 8.76 0.66 16.70
CA SER A 78 9.36 -0.50 16.06
C SER A 78 8.71 -0.77 14.72
N LEU A 79 9.46 -1.35 13.78
CA LEU A 79 8.92 -1.71 12.47
C LEU A 79 8.05 -2.97 12.63
N PRO A 80 6.75 -2.92 12.26
CA PRO A 80 5.91 -4.10 12.26
C PRO A 80 6.45 -5.18 11.31
N ALA A 81 6.28 -6.46 11.67
CA ALA A 81 6.74 -7.57 10.85
C ALA A 81 5.89 -7.74 9.58
N ASP A 82 4.61 -7.43 9.67
CA ASP A 82 3.63 -7.58 8.58
C ASP A 82 3.20 -6.20 8.06
N LEU A 83 4.01 -5.63 7.17
CA LEU A 83 3.65 -4.40 6.48
C LEU A 83 2.97 -4.70 5.13
N PRO A 84 1.98 -3.90 4.72
CA PRO A 84 1.40 -3.99 3.40
C PRO A 84 2.43 -3.63 2.32
N GLU A 85 2.18 -4.09 1.10
CA GLU A 85 3.02 -3.76 -0.05
C GLU A 85 3.00 -2.25 -0.32
N GLY A 86 4.19 -1.64 -0.47
CA GLY A 86 4.35 -0.21 -0.71
C GLY A 86 5.74 0.30 -0.37
N THR A 87 5.96 1.59 -0.58
CA THR A 87 7.20 2.25 -0.20
C THR A 87 7.16 2.64 1.28
N LEU A 88 8.05 2.04 2.07
CA LEU A 88 8.19 2.37 3.49
C LEU A 88 8.79 3.77 3.67
N VAL A 89 8.14 4.59 4.48
CA VAL A 89 8.62 5.93 4.84
C VAL A 89 8.59 6.08 6.36
N ARG A 90 9.73 6.41 6.94
CA ARG A 90 9.84 6.69 8.39
C ARG A 90 9.52 8.16 8.66
N THR A 91 8.53 8.42 9.49
CA THR A 91 8.08 9.78 9.85
C THR A 91 8.43 10.15 11.29
N PRO A 92 8.63 11.43 11.62
CA PRO A 92 8.72 12.59 10.71
C PRO A 92 9.95 12.54 9.81
N LEU A 93 9.86 13.17 8.64
CA LEU A 93 11.01 13.26 7.73
C LEU A 93 12.05 14.21 8.29
N SER A 94 13.31 13.78 8.36
CA SER A 94 14.43 14.64 8.78
C SER A 94 15.12 15.35 7.61
N LYS A 95 14.97 14.81 6.39
CA LYS A 95 15.56 15.37 5.16
C LYS A 95 14.58 15.19 4.01
N ALA A 96 14.43 16.19 3.18
CA ALA A 96 13.66 16.13 1.95
C ALA A 96 14.46 16.79 0.82
N VAL A 97 14.33 16.22 -0.38
CA VAL A 97 14.91 16.79 -1.60
C VAL A 97 13.77 17.33 -2.45
N VAL A 98 13.89 18.60 -2.84
CA VAL A 98 12.86 19.29 -3.59
C VAL A 98 13.47 19.81 -4.89
N TYR A 99 12.87 19.40 -6.02
CA TYR A 99 13.36 19.75 -7.35
C TYR A 99 12.61 20.92 -8.01
N SER A 100 11.51 21.37 -7.41
CA SER A 100 10.64 22.38 -8.01
C SER A 100 10.50 23.59 -7.10
N SER A 101 10.67 24.80 -7.67
CA SER A 101 10.44 26.05 -6.97
C SER A 101 9.02 26.20 -6.43
N VAL A 102 8.04 25.61 -7.11
CA VAL A 102 6.65 25.58 -6.64
C VAL A 102 6.53 24.79 -5.32
N HIS A 103 7.16 23.64 -5.24
CA HIS A 103 7.18 22.85 -4.02
C HIS A 103 7.95 23.55 -2.89
N CYS A 104 9.06 24.25 -3.22
CA CYS A 104 9.79 25.06 -2.24
C CYS A 104 8.93 26.15 -1.62
N GLY A 105 8.06 26.79 -2.41
CA GLY A 105 7.12 27.79 -1.91
C GLY A 105 6.04 27.25 -0.98
N LEU A 106 5.73 25.96 -1.06
CA LEU A 106 4.75 25.30 -0.18
C LEU A 106 5.36 24.81 1.14
N LEU A 107 6.67 24.55 1.18
CA LEU A 107 7.34 24.02 2.37
C LEU A 107 7.17 24.86 3.64
N PRO A 108 7.20 26.24 3.59
CA PRO A 108 6.97 27.05 4.77
C PRO A 108 5.60 26.84 5.41
N LEU A 109 4.61 26.39 4.64
CA LEU A 109 3.27 26.06 5.17
C LEU A 109 3.27 24.78 6.01
N PHE A 110 4.29 23.93 5.85
CA PHE A 110 4.47 22.68 6.59
C PHE A 110 5.62 22.78 7.61
N GLN A 111 5.93 23.98 8.07
CA GLN A 111 7.11 24.30 8.90
C GLN A 111 7.21 23.44 10.17
N GLU A 112 6.10 22.94 10.70
CA GLU A 112 6.08 22.01 11.82
C GLU A 112 6.51 20.58 11.46
N CYS A 113 6.49 20.23 10.16
CA CYS A 113 6.84 18.88 9.69
C CYS A 113 8.31 18.73 9.25
N PHE A 114 9.00 19.85 9.00
CA PHE A 114 10.36 19.83 8.42
C PHE A 114 11.30 20.73 9.21
N SER A 115 11.96 20.17 10.21
CA SER A 115 13.00 20.91 10.95
C SER A 115 14.28 21.18 10.14
N HIS A 116 14.50 20.47 9.02
CA HIS A 116 15.65 20.67 8.12
C HIS A 116 15.30 20.32 6.67
N CYS A 117 14.95 21.32 5.89
CA CYS A 117 14.89 21.21 4.43
C CYS A 117 16.22 21.74 3.85
N THR A 118 16.98 20.89 3.19
CA THR A 118 18.17 21.31 2.45
C THR A 118 17.78 21.55 1.00
N LEU A 119 17.85 22.81 0.56
CA LEU A 119 17.67 23.18 -0.83
C LEU A 119 18.97 22.84 -1.58
N PHE A 120 18.89 21.97 -2.55
CA PHE A 120 19.94 21.81 -3.55
C PHE A 120 19.65 22.79 -4.70
N ASN A 121 20.37 23.93 -4.71
CA ASN A 121 20.53 24.76 -5.90
C ASN A 121 21.61 24.11 -6.77
N GLY A 122 21.17 23.45 -7.88
CA GLY A 122 22.06 22.99 -8.94
C GLY A 122 22.48 24.15 -9.87
#